data_89534a0dd2021f58aded80d9f57f346b
#
_entry.id   89534a0dd2021f58aded80d9f57f346b
#
_cell.length_a   1.000
_cell.length_b   1.000
_cell.length_c   1.000
_cell.angle_alpha   90.00
_cell.angle_beta   90.00
_cell.angle_gamma   90.00
#
_symmetry.space_group_name_H-M   'P 1'
#
loop_
_entity.id
_entity.type
_entity.pdbx_description
1 polymer ?
#
loop_
_entity_poly.entity_id
_entity_poly.type
_entity_poly.pdbx_seq_one_letter_code
_entity_poly.pdbx_strand_id
1 'polypeptide(L)'
;MTPQEKKELILRDLQEVVGEEKITEILSKRNLKIYWGAAPTGKMHVGHLVPMFKIADLLRAGCEVTILFANMHAYLDNMKTTWDLLEKRTQFYELLTKEMLKRANVSLDKLKFIKGTEFQLQEKYTLDMYKLSALTTTRDTQRAGADVVKQTDNPKMSGLLYPILQALDEEYLEVDAQFGGVDQRKIFMLAREFLPKIGYEKRIHLMNPLIPGLGESGKMSSSEPNSKIDFDDTDKQIRKKINKAYSLDGQIEGNGLLAITKYILFKFLEQEQRPFEINRPEEYGGKITYEKYMDVEKDFAEKKLSSIDLKQGVADELIKLITPIREVLDANQELIKEAYAEK
;
A
#
# COMPACT_ATOMS: atom_id res chain seq x y z
N MET A 1 -21.63 -11.13 9.22
CA MET A 1 -20.69 -12.01 8.46
C MET A 1 -20.30 -13.19 9.32
N THR A 2 -20.36 -14.38 8.76
CA THR A 2 -19.82 -15.62 9.34
C THR A 2 -18.29 -15.59 9.35
N PRO A 3 -17.60 -16.43 10.16
CA PRO A 3 -16.14 -16.52 10.10
C PRO A 3 -15.58 -16.83 8.70
N GLN A 4 -16.30 -17.62 7.91
CA GLN A 4 -15.91 -17.94 6.54
C GLN A 4 -16.01 -16.72 5.61
N GLU A 5 -17.11 -15.98 5.64
CA GLU A 5 -17.26 -14.75 4.86
C GLU A 5 -16.22 -13.69 5.25
N LYS A 6 -15.90 -13.58 6.54
CA LYS A 6 -14.82 -12.71 7.01
C LYS A 6 -13.47 -13.13 6.43
N LYS A 7 -13.16 -14.45 6.46
CA LYS A 7 -11.91 -14.98 5.91
C LYS A 7 -11.81 -14.71 4.41
N GLU A 8 -12.87 -14.93 3.65
CA GLU A 8 -12.90 -14.65 2.20
C GLU A 8 -12.59 -13.17 1.92
N LEU A 9 -13.19 -12.25 2.68
CA LEU A 9 -12.93 -10.83 2.53
C LEU A 9 -11.48 -10.44 2.92
N ILE A 10 -10.94 -11.06 3.99
CA ILE A 10 -9.55 -10.88 4.42
C ILE A 10 -8.58 -11.35 3.33
N LEU A 11 -8.87 -12.46 2.66
CA LEU A 11 -7.98 -13.05 1.66
C LEU A 11 -8.16 -12.46 0.25
N ARG A 12 -9.25 -11.75 -0.02
CA ARG A 12 -9.59 -11.20 -1.34
C ARG A 12 -8.44 -10.36 -1.90
N ASP A 13 -8.03 -10.64 -3.14
CA ASP A 13 -7.03 -9.89 -3.91
C ASP A 13 -5.62 -9.83 -3.27
N LEU A 14 -5.30 -10.67 -2.30
CA LEU A 14 -3.93 -10.85 -1.83
C LEU A 14 -3.12 -11.68 -2.83
N GLN A 15 -1.85 -11.36 -2.97
CA GLN A 15 -0.93 -12.13 -3.80
C GLN A 15 -0.37 -13.36 -3.07
N GLU A 16 -0.09 -13.21 -1.77
CA GLU A 16 0.46 -14.28 -0.95
C GLU A 16 -0.02 -14.14 0.50
N VAL A 17 -0.23 -15.27 1.16
CA VAL A 17 -0.54 -15.34 2.59
C VAL A 17 0.34 -16.41 3.24
N VAL A 18 0.95 -16.10 4.37
CA VAL A 18 1.74 -17.04 5.16
C VAL A 18 1.15 -17.17 6.55
N GLY A 19 0.82 -18.39 6.97
CA GLY A 19 0.15 -18.67 8.25
C GLY A 19 -1.38 -18.60 8.16
N GLU A 20 -1.96 -18.80 6.97
CA GLU A 20 -3.40 -18.74 6.70
C GLU A 20 -4.22 -19.67 7.59
N GLU A 21 -3.66 -20.80 7.98
CA GLU A 21 -4.29 -21.81 8.83
C GLU A 21 -4.75 -21.26 10.18
N LYS A 22 -4.06 -20.24 10.71
CA LYS A 22 -4.40 -19.59 11.98
C LYS A 22 -5.61 -18.64 11.87
N ILE A 23 -5.93 -18.13 10.69
CA ILE A 23 -7.00 -17.12 10.51
C ILE A 23 -8.34 -17.69 10.98
N THR A 24 -8.71 -18.88 10.55
CA THR A 24 -9.99 -19.51 10.88
C THR A 24 -10.11 -19.77 12.38
N GLU A 25 -9.04 -20.23 13.01
CA GLU A 25 -9.01 -20.45 14.46
C GLU A 25 -9.22 -19.16 15.24
N ILE A 26 -8.54 -18.09 14.87
CA ILE A 26 -8.68 -16.78 15.54
C ILE A 26 -10.08 -16.22 15.33
N LEU A 27 -10.60 -16.23 14.09
CA LEU A 27 -11.92 -15.70 13.78
C LEU A 27 -13.08 -16.47 14.46
N SER A 28 -12.86 -17.72 14.87
CA SER A 28 -13.84 -18.47 15.66
C SER A 28 -13.96 -17.99 17.11
N LYS A 29 -12.93 -17.30 17.62
CA LYS A 29 -12.85 -16.84 19.02
C LYS A 29 -12.98 -15.33 19.17
N ARG A 30 -12.43 -14.56 18.23
CA ARG A 30 -12.39 -13.09 18.26
C ARG A 30 -12.07 -12.51 16.87
N ASN A 31 -12.11 -11.19 16.77
CA ASN A 31 -11.63 -10.50 15.57
C ASN A 31 -10.11 -10.57 15.46
N LEU A 32 -9.61 -10.53 14.23
CA LEU A 32 -8.19 -10.51 13.92
C LEU A 32 -7.62 -9.10 14.16
N LYS A 33 -6.46 -9.01 14.79
CA LYS A 33 -5.69 -7.78 14.96
C LYS A 33 -4.60 -7.72 13.91
N ILE A 34 -4.55 -6.64 13.16
CA ILE A 34 -3.65 -6.49 12.01
C ILE A 34 -2.98 -5.13 12.06
N TYR A 35 -1.68 -5.05 11.72
CA TYR A 35 -1.09 -3.75 11.44
C TYR A 35 -0.60 -3.64 9.99
N TRP A 36 -0.60 -2.41 9.50
CA TRP A 36 0.03 -1.99 8.27
C TRP A 36 0.95 -0.81 8.56
N GLY A 37 2.20 -0.86 8.07
CA GLY A 37 3.19 0.19 8.29
C GLY A 37 3.47 1.00 7.03
N ALA A 38 3.57 2.32 7.18
CA ALA A 38 4.00 3.23 6.14
C ALA A 38 5.15 4.11 6.64
N ALA A 39 6.29 4.03 5.99
CA ALA A 39 7.42 4.93 6.27
C ALA A 39 7.23 6.27 5.55
N PRO A 40 7.11 7.41 6.27
CA PRO A 40 6.84 8.71 5.68
C PRO A 40 8.10 9.28 4.99
N THR A 41 8.37 8.81 3.77
CA THR A 41 9.54 9.20 2.96
C THR A 41 9.18 10.13 1.82
N GLY A 42 8.77 9.61 0.67
CA GLY A 42 8.37 10.38 -0.51
C GLY A 42 6.90 10.78 -0.49
N LYS A 43 6.45 11.60 -1.43
CA LYS A 43 5.02 11.92 -1.58
C LYS A 43 4.23 10.65 -1.91
N MET A 44 3.06 10.52 -1.29
CA MET A 44 2.12 9.45 -1.63
C MET A 44 1.52 9.68 -3.02
N HIS A 45 1.20 8.58 -3.70
CA HIS A 45 0.63 8.56 -5.05
C HIS A 45 -0.49 7.51 -5.14
N VAL A 46 -1.17 7.43 -6.26
CA VAL A 46 -2.31 6.53 -6.51
C VAL A 46 -2.07 5.07 -6.10
N GLY A 47 -0.83 4.56 -6.24
CA GLY A 47 -0.49 3.21 -5.80
C GLY A 47 -0.75 2.94 -4.31
N HIS A 48 -0.77 3.97 -3.46
CA HIS A 48 -1.09 3.83 -2.03
C HIS A 48 -2.60 3.56 -1.77
N LEU A 49 -3.46 3.75 -2.77
CA LEU A 49 -4.88 3.37 -2.66
C LEU A 49 -5.06 1.85 -2.58
N VAL A 50 -4.16 1.06 -3.16
CA VAL A 50 -4.24 -0.41 -3.10
C VAL A 50 -4.28 -0.92 -1.66
N PRO A 51 -3.28 -0.60 -0.80
CA PRO A 51 -3.36 -0.99 0.61
C PRO A 51 -4.54 -0.32 1.34
N MET A 52 -4.96 0.88 0.98
CA MET A 52 -6.09 1.54 1.65
C MET A 52 -7.42 0.84 1.39
N PHE A 53 -7.69 0.42 0.15
CA PHE A 53 -8.88 -0.38 -0.16
C PHE A 53 -8.82 -1.76 0.52
N LYS A 54 -7.63 -2.36 0.65
CA LYS A 54 -7.47 -3.60 1.41
C LYS A 54 -7.73 -3.41 2.90
N ILE A 55 -7.23 -2.33 3.49
CA ILE A 55 -7.53 -1.95 4.88
C ILE A 55 -9.05 -1.79 5.08
N ALA A 56 -9.74 -1.20 4.11
CA ALA A 56 -11.20 -1.12 4.15
C ALA A 56 -11.88 -2.49 4.16
N ASP A 57 -11.39 -3.45 3.36
CA ASP A 57 -11.87 -4.84 3.40
C ASP A 57 -11.63 -5.49 4.77
N LEU A 58 -10.45 -5.28 5.36
CA LEU A 58 -10.12 -5.79 6.70
C LEU A 58 -11.05 -5.20 7.77
N LEU A 59 -11.32 -3.90 7.73
CA LEU A 59 -12.24 -3.24 8.64
C LEU A 59 -13.68 -3.75 8.47
N ARG A 60 -14.16 -3.96 7.22
CA ARG A 60 -15.47 -4.57 6.93
C ARG A 60 -15.57 -6.00 7.44
N ALA A 61 -14.48 -6.76 7.37
CA ALA A 61 -14.39 -8.09 7.96
C ALA A 61 -14.43 -8.06 9.49
N GLY A 62 -14.40 -6.87 10.09
CA GLY A 62 -14.44 -6.66 11.53
C GLY A 62 -13.07 -6.73 12.22
N CYS A 63 -11.97 -6.77 11.46
CA CYS A 63 -10.61 -6.74 12.01
C CYS A 63 -10.35 -5.44 12.78
N GLU A 64 -9.52 -5.53 13.80
CA GLU A 64 -8.92 -4.36 14.46
C GLU A 64 -7.64 -4.01 13.72
N VAL A 65 -7.59 -2.82 13.10
CA VAL A 65 -6.47 -2.43 12.26
C VAL A 65 -5.68 -1.31 12.93
N THR A 66 -4.37 -1.47 12.98
CA THR A 66 -3.43 -0.43 13.41
C THR A 66 -2.63 0.06 12.20
N ILE A 67 -2.66 1.35 11.93
CA ILE A 67 -1.77 1.99 10.96
C ILE A 67 -0.58 2.56 11.71
N LEU A 68 0.59 2.00 11.43
CA LEU A 68 1.87 2.45 11.95
C LEU A 68 2.47 3.47 10.98
N PHE A 69 2.56 4.73 11.39
CA PHE A 69 3.45 5.68 10.74
C PHE A 69 4.88 5.38 11.19
N ALA A 70 5.59 4.61 10.37
CA ALA A 70 6.91 4.07 10.66
C ALA A 70 7.99 5.16 10.48
N ASN A 71 7.90 6.23 11.30
CA ASN A 71 8.76 7.40 11.20
C ASN A 71 10.23 7.07 11.50
N MET A 72 10.51 6.18 12.47
CA MET A 72 11.87 5.69 12.70
C MET A 72 12.44 4.96 11.46
N HIS A 73 11.63 4.15 10.79
CA HIS A 73 12.03 3.48 9.56
C HIS A 73 12.35 4.47 8.44
N ALA A 74 11.59 5.56 8.32
CA ALA A 74 11.84 6.61 7.34
C ALA A 74 13.21 7.29 7.53
N TYR A 75 13.65 7.45 8.79
CA TYR A 75 14.99 7.93 9.11
C TYR A 75 16.07 6.87 8.85
N LEU A 76 15.82 5.63 9.25
CA LEU A 76 16.76 4.52 9.10
C LEU A 76 16.99 4.12 7.62
N ASP A 77 16.02 4.34 6.73
CA ASP A 77 16.15 4.08 5.28
C ASP A 77 17.05 5.14 4.61
N ASN A 78 18.34 5.06 4.92
CA ASN A 78 19.37 5.96 4.37
C ASN A 78 19.07 7.46 4.55
N MET A 79 18.35 7.81 5.61
CA MET A 79 17.92 9.19 5.89
C MET A 79 17.09 9.81 4.76
N LYS A 80 16.25 9.01 4.09
CA LYS A 80 15.27 9.53 3.11
C LYS A 80 14.38 10.60 3.71
N THR A 81 14.16 10.52 5.04
CA THR A 81 13.56 11.59 5.83
C THR A 81 14.54 11.96 6.94
N THR A 82 14.98 13.22 7.00
CA THR A 82 15.82 13.70 8.08
C THR A 82 15.03 13.82 9.37
N TRP A 83 15.70 13.80 10.53
CA TRP A 83 15.06 13.87 11.83
C TRP A 83 14.10 15.07 11.96
N ASP A 84 14.51 16.23 11.48
CA ASP A 84 13.75 17.48 11.54
C ASP A 84 12.44 17.45 10.72
N LEU A 85 12.40 16.62 9.66
CA LEU A 85 11.24 16.50 8.78
C LEU A 85 10.27 15.40 9.20
N LEU A 86 10.68 14.50 10.14
CA LEU A 86 9.89 13.32 10.51
C LEU A 86 8.46 13.67 10.93
N GLU A 87 8.30 14.64 11.80
CA GLU A 87 6.97 15.01 12.32
C GLU A 87 6.07 15.56 11.21
N LYS A 88 6.58 16.49 10.39
CA LYS A 88 5.80 17.09 9.28
C LYS A 88 5.41 16.08 8.22
N ARG A 89 6.34 15.18 7.85
CA ARG A 89 6.01 14.09 6.91
C ARG A 89 5.03 13.09 7.49
N THR A 90 5.12 12.81 8.79
CA THR A 90 4.14 11.94 9.47
C THR A 90 2.75 12.57 9.47
N GLN A 91 2.63 13.86 9.76
CA GLN A 91 1.36 14.61 9.67
C GLN A 91 0.77 14.59 8.26
N PHE A 92 1.62 14.77 7.23
CA PHE A 92 1.20 14.68 5.84
C PHE A 92 0.68 13.27 5.48
N TYR A 93 1.39 12.21 5.90
CA TYR A 93 0.96 10.83 5.69
C TYR A 93 -0.35 10.51 6.41
N GLU A 94 -0.51 11.00 7.64
CA GLU A 94 -1.75 10.83 8.40
C GLU A 94 -2.94 11.51 7.71
N LEU A 95 -2.75 12.75 7.23
CA LEU A 95 -3.77 13.50 6.49
C LEU A 95 -4.22 12.70 5.26
N LEU A 96 -3.28 12.32 4.39
CA LEU A 96 -3.60 11.58 3.17
C LEU A 96 -4.20 10.20 3.42
N THR A 97 -3.68 9.47 4.41
CA THR A 97 -4.22 8.15 4.77
C THR A 97 -5.69 8.25 5.19
N LYS A 98 -6.03 9.26 6.00
CA LYS A 98 -7.42 9.50 6.40
C LYS A 98 -8.31 9.85 5.20
N GLU A 99 -7.84 10.68 4.28
CA GLU A 99 -8.61 11.04 3.08
C GLU A 99 -8.79 9.84 2.12
N MET A 100 -7.77 9.03 1.92
CA MET A 100 -7.89 7.80 1.12
C MET A 100 -8.92 6.81 1.72
N LEU A 101 -8.91 6.65 3.05
CA LEU A 101 -9.87 5.77 3.73
C LEU A 101 -11.31 6.30 3.69
N LYS A 102 -11.51 7.63 3.69
CA LYS A 102 -12.83 8.22 3.44
C LYS A 102 -13.37 7.82 2.05
N ARG A 103 -12.49 7.74 1.02
CA ARG A 103 -12.90 7.28 -0.32
C ARG A 103 -13.29 5.80 -0.35
N ALA A 104 -12.78 5.01 0.59
CA ALA A 104 -13.17 3.62 0.74
C ALA A 104 -14.49 3.40 1.50
N ASN A 105 -15.15 4.46 1.97
CA ASN A 105 -16.45 4.45 2.65
C ASN A 105 -16.60 3.33 3.70
N VAL A 106 -15.72 3.33 4.71
CA VAL A 106 -15.68 2.32 5.77
C VAL A 106 -15.67 3.00 7.14
N SER A 107 -16.35 2.38 8.15
CA SER A 107 -16.23 2.83 9.53
C SER A 107 -14.79 2.70 10.01
N LEU A 108 -14.32 3.74 10.70
CA LEU A 108 -12.97 3.80 11.28
C LEU A 108 -12.94 3.45 12.78
N ASP A 109 -14.05 2.97 13.36
CA ASP A 109 -14.17 2.69 14.79
C ASP A 109 -13.16 1.66 15.32
N LYS A 110 -12.67 0.76 14.44
CA LYS A 110 -11.68 -0.27 14.74
C LYS A 110 -10.30 0.05 14.15
N LEU A 111 -10.06 1.30 13.77
CA LEU A 111 -8.81 1.79 13.23
C LEU A 111 -8.06 2.59 14.29
N LYS A 112 -6.79 2.28 14.47
CA LYS A 112 -5.86 3.03 15.32
C LYS A 112 -4.72 3.57 14.49
N PHE A 113 -4.22 4.74 14.87
CA PHE A 113 -2.98 5.31 14.33
C PHE A 113 -1.95 5.35 15.44
N ILE A 114 -0.70 4.99 15.12
CA ILE A 114 0.44 5.03 16.05
C ILE A 114 1.69 5.46 15.28
N LYS A 115 2.57 6.20 15.94
CA LYS A 115 3.90 6.55 15.41
C LYS A 115 4.94 5.58 15.95
N GLY A 116 5.92 5.21 15.14
CA GLY A 116 7.01 4.33 15.58
C GLY A 116 7.75 4.85 16.81
N THR A 117 8.01 6.17 16.86
CA THR A 117 8.67 6.81 18.00
C THR A 117 7.90 6.71 19.32
N GLU A 118 6.62 6.39 19.35
CA GLU A 118 5.83 6.25 20.57
C GLU A 118 6.19 4.96 21.35
N PHE A 119 6.70 3.92 20.67
CA PHE A 119 7.03 2.64 21.33
C PHE A 119 8.42 2.09 20.99
N GLN A 120 8.97 2.39 19.80
CA GLN A 120 10.25 1.84 19.35
C GLN A 120 11.48 2.36 20.15
N LEU A 121 11.31 3.48 20.87
CA LEU A 121 12.35 4.06 21.74
C LEU A 121 12.26 3.61 23.20
N GLN A 122 11.31 2.74 23.55
CA GLN A 122 11.16 2.22 24.90
C GLN A 122 12.29 1.24 25.25
N GLU A 123 12.64 1.15 26.51
CA GLU A 123 13.74 0.32 27.02
C GLU A 123 13.60 -1.15 26.58
N LYS A 124 12.42 -1.74 26.78
CA LYS A 124 12.15 -3.14 26.41
C LYS A 124 12.34 -3.39 24.93
N TYR A 125 11.80 -2.52 24.08
CA TYR A 125 11.95 -2.62 22.62
C TYR A 125 13.42 -2.53 22.21
N THR A 126 14.14 -1.56 22.78
CA THR A 126 15.57 -1.35 22.52
C THR A 126 16.39 -2.57 22.94
N LEU A 127 16.08 -3.17 24.09
CA LEU A 127 16.75 -4.39 24.54
C LEU A 127 16.51 -5.56 23.58
N ASP A 128 15.28 -5.74 23.11
CA ASP A 128 14.95 -6.83 22.18
C ASP A 128 15.55 -6.59 20.79
N MET A 129 15.67 -5.34 20.37
CA MET A 129 16.44 -4.99 19.17
C MET A 129 17.90 -5.43 19.27
N TYR A 130 18.55 -5.22 20.43
CA TYR A 130 19.92 -5.72 20.64
C TYR A 130 19.99 -7.24 20.69
N LYS A 131 19.01 -7.93 21.30
CA LYS A 131 18.95 -9.41 21.30
C LYS A 131 18.84 -9.96 19.87
N LEU A 132 17.93 -9.40 19.05
CA LEU A 132 17.81 -9.81 17.64
C LEU A 132 19.07 -9.47 16.85
N SER A 133 19.66 -8.30 17.07
CA SER A 133 20.93 -7.92 16.42
C SER A 133 22.07 -8.87 16.74
N ALA A 134 22.10 -9.44 17.96
CA ALA A 134 23.10 -10.45 18.36
C ALA A 134 22.86 -11.83 17.71
N LEU A 135 21.65 -12.11 17.23
CA LEU A 135 21.27 -13.37 16.61
C LEU A 135 21.31 -13.34 15.08
N THR A 136 21.18 -12.14 14.48
CA THR A 136 21.16 -11.94 13.02
C THR A 136 22.53 -11.53 12.51
N THR A 137 22.90 -12.04 11.33
CA THR A 137 24.10 -11.57 10.64
C THR A 137 23.79 -10.36 9.76
N THR A 138 24.84 -9.61 9.38
CA THR A 138 24.68 -8.53 8.36
C THR A 138 24.10 -9.05 7.05
N ARG A 139 24.43 -10.29 6.68
CA ARG A 139 23.89 -10.94 5.46
C ARG A 139 22.39 -11.22 5.57
N ASP A 140 21.90 -11.62 6.74
CA ASP A 140 20.48 -11.87 6.97
C ASP A 140 19.68 -10.58 6.83
N THR A 141 20.14 -9.50 7.45
CA THR A 141 19.48 -8.20 7.43
C THR A 141 19.55 -7.55 6.03
N GLN A 142 20.68 -7.64 5.32
CA GLN A 142 20.80 -7.17 3.94
C GLN A 142 19.84 -7.92 3.01
N ARG A 143 19.78 -9.25 3.11
CA ARG A 143 18.84 -10.08 2.33
C ARG A 143 17.39 -9.75 2.64
N ALA A 144 17.06 -9.56 3.92
CA ALA A 144 15.70 -9.20 4.33
C ALA A 144 15.30 -7.81 3.81
N GLY A 145 16.18 -6.82 3.87
CA GLY A 145 15.93 -5.46 3.41
C GLY A 145 16.07 -5.25 1.89
N ALA A 146 16.46 -6.27 1.11
CA ALA A 146 16.89 -6.10 -0.27
C ALA A 146 15.87 -5.41 -1.20
N ASP A 147 14.57 -5.63 -0.98
CA ASP A 147 13.50 -5.09 -1.83
C ASP A 147 12.91 -3.77 -1.30
N VAL A 148 13.25 -3.40 -0.06
CA VAL A 148 12.67 -2.26 0.68
C VAL A 148 13.67 -1.15 0.93
N VAL A 149 14.85 -1.49 1.46
CA VAL A 149 15.91 -0.55 1.79
C VAL A 149 16.81 -0.35 0.56
N LYS A 150 17.15 0.91 0.25
CA LYS A 150 18.06 1.20 -0.87
C LYS A 150 19.37 0.44 -0.70
N GLN A 151 19.67 -0.43 -1.64
CA GLN A 151 20.91 -1.21 -1.66
C GLN A 151 22.10 -0.34 -2.10
N THR A 152 23.23 -0.53 -1.41
CA THR A 152 24.51 0.12 -1.72
C THR A 152 25.63 -0.88 -1.45
N ASP A 153 26.79 -0.69 -2.11
CA ASP A 153 27.97 -1.55 -1.89
C ASP A 153 28.51 -1.45 -0.46
N ASN A 154 28.29 -0.31 0.19
CA ASN A 154 28.65 -0.06 1.59
C ASN A 154 27.41 0.37 2.38
N PRO A 155 26.58 -0.58 2.86
CA PRO A 155 25.35 -0.28 3.55
C PRO A 155 25.60 0.38 4.90
N LYS A 156 24.80 1.39 5.21
CA LYS A 156 24.83 2.02 6.55
C LYS A 156 24.22 1.07 7.59
N MET A 157 24.72 1.15 8.83
CA MET A 157 24.17 0.41 9.96
C MET A 157 22.64 0.61 10.12
N SER A 158 22.14 1.82 9.82
CA SER A 158 20.71 2.13 9.87
C SER A 158 19.87 1.23 8.96
N GLY A 159 20.34 0.96 7.75
CA GLY A 159 19.66 0.05 6.81
C GLY A 159 19.69 -1.41 7.24
N LEU A 160 20.68 -1.82 8.05
CA LEU A 160 20.75 -3.17 8.64
C LEU A 160 19.79 -3.33 9.83
N LEU A 161 19.54 -2.26 10.58
CA LEU A 161 18.60 -2.26 11.70
C LEU A 161 17.13 -2.23 11.24
N TYR A 162 16.86 -1.65 10.07
CA TYR A 162 15.50 -1.50 9.55
C TYR A 162 14.67 -2.80 9.57
N PRO A 163 15.13 -3.95 9.02
CA PRO A 163 14.37 -5.20 9.06
C PRO A 163 14.16 -5.76 10.47
N ILE A 164 15.09 -5.49 11.40
CA ILE A 164 14.99 -5.93 12.79
C ILE A 164 13.88 -5.18 13.50
N LEU A 165 13.81 -3.87 13.34
CA LEU A 165 12.73 -3.06 13.91
C LEU A 165 11.37 -3.49 13.36
N GLN A 166 11.24 -3.66 12.04
CA GLN A 166 9.97 -4.07 11.45
C GLN A 166 9.52 -5.45 11.95
N ALA A 167 10.44 -6.38 12.19
CA ALA A 167 10.12 -7.66 12.80
C ALA A 167 9.58 -7.51 14.23
N LEU A 168 10.19 -6.65 15.06
CA LEU A 168 9.74 -6.38 16.42
C LEU A 168 8.39 -5.66 16.50
N ASP A 169 8.04 -4.86 15.50
CA ASP A 169 6.75 -4.16 15.48
C ASP A 169 5.56 -5.12 15.59
N GLU A 170 5.68 -6.36 15.08
CA GLU A 170 4.64 -7.39 15.20
C GLU A 170 4.31 -7.73 16.65
N GLU A 171 5.32 -7.79 17.51
CA GLU A 171 5.16 -8.09 18.94
C GLU A 171 4.64 -6.88 19.70
N TYR A 172 5.28 -5.73 19.51
CA TYR A 172 5.00 -4.52 20.30
C TYR A 172 3.68 -3.84 19.93
N LEU A 173 3.13 -4.12 18.75
CA LEU A 173 1.77 -3.74 18.36
C LEU A 173 0.72 -4.78 18.75
N GLU A 174 1.13 -5.90 19.38
CA GLU A 174 0.28 -6.98 19.86
C GLU A 174 -0.72 -7.50 18.80
N VAL A 175 -0.22 -7.68 17.58
CA VAL A 175 -1.06 -8.09 16.45
C VAL A 175 -0.97 -9.59 16.16
N ASP A 176 -1.98 -10.11 15.47
CA ASP A 176 -2.00 -11.47 14.94
C ASP A 176 -1.36 -11.54 13.55
N ALA A 177 -1.45 -10.44 12.81
CA ALA A 177 -0.98 -10.38 11.43
C ALA A 177 -0.32 -9.05 11.09
N GLN A 178 0.68 -9.12 10.21
CA GLN A 178 1.20 -7.96 9.50
C GLN A 178 0.68 -7.97 8.06
N PHE A 179 0.22 -6.81 7.58
CA PHE A 179 -0.18 -6.59 6.20
C PHE A 179 0.82 -5.67 5.50
N GLY A 180 1.20 -5.99 4.28
CA GLY A 180 2.12 -5.17 3.48
C GLY A 180 2.13 -5.56 2.00
N GLY A 181 2.98 -4.94 1.21
CA GLY A 181 3.24 -5.35 -0.17
C GLY A 181 4.09 -6.62 -0.23
N VAL A 182 4.04 -7.34 -1.35
CA VAL A 182 4.88 -8.54 -1.55
C VAL A 182 6.38 -8.25 -1.49
N ASP A 183 6.80 -7.00 -1.70
CA ASP A 183 8.18 -6.54 -1.49
C ASP A 183 8.64 -6.62 -0.03
N GLN A 184 7.71 -6.68 0.93
CA GLN A 184 8.01 -6.86 2.36
C GLN A 184 8.29 -8.32 2.73
N ARG A 185 8.04 -9.27 1.82
CA ARG A 185 8.11 -10.72 2.07
C ARG A 185 9.37 -11.17 2.78
N LYS A 186 10.52 -10.65 2.37
CA LYS A 186 11.81 -11.06 2.95
C LYS A 186 11.95 -10.65 4.41
N ILE A 187 11.41 -9.48 4.78
CA ILE A 187 11.38 -9.02 6.18
C ILE A 187 10.40 -9.87 7.00
N PHE A 188 9.24 -10.22 6.44
CA PHE A 188 8.29 -11.12 7.10
C PHE A 188 8.89 -12.50 7.38
N MET A 189 9.70 -13.03 6.46
CA MET A 189 10.40 -14.30 6.69
C MET A 189 11.49 -14.17 7.74
N LEU A 190 12.20 -13.04 7.83
CA LEU A 190 13.14 -12.77 8.90
C LEU A 190 12.41 -12.74 10.26
N ALA A 191 11.28 -12.06 10.37
CA ALA A 191 10.47 -12.06 11.61
C ALA A 191 10.07 -13.49 12.02
N ARG A 192 9.57 -14.29 11.10
CA ARG A 192 9.18 -15.69 11.34
C ARG A 192 10.34 -16.60 11.75
N GLU A 193 11.56 -16.31 11.31
CA GLU A 193 12.74 -17.08 11.65
C GLU A 193 13.33 -16.68 13.01
N PHE A 194 13.39 -15.38 13.30
CA PHE A 194 14.18 -14.87 14.41
C PHE A 194 13.37 -14.51 15.67
N LEU A 195 12.11 -14.06 15.55
CA LEU A 195 11.29 -13.75 16.73
C LEU A 195 11.12 -14.94 17.69
N PRO A 196 10.93 -16.21 17.22
CA PRO A 196 10.87 -17.35 18.12
C PRO A 196 12.15 -17.61 18.92
N LYS A 197 13.32 -17.17 18.40
CA LYS A 197 14.61 -17.35 19.11
C LYS A 197 14.75 -16.46 20.36
N ILE A 198 13.88 -15.44 20.47
CA ILE A 198 13.78 -14.58 21.67
C ILE A 198 12.45 -14.75 22.42
N GLY A 199 11.70 -15.83 22.13
CA GLY A 199 10.49 -16.22 22.85
C GLY A 199 9.19 -15.66 22.32
N TYR A 200 9.18 -15.04 21.13
CA TYR A 200 7.98 -14.47 20.52
C TYR A 200 7.34 -15.40 19.47
N GLU A 201 6.04 -15.27 19.24
CA GLU A 201 5.32 -16.12 18.32
C GLU A 201 5.45 -15.66 16.85
N LYS A 202 5.31 -16.64 15.93
CA LYS A 202 5.17 -16.33 14.49
C LYS A 202 3.81 -15.73 14.21
N ARG A 203 3.78 -14.60 13.50
CA ARG A 203 2.56 -13.92 13.05
C ARG A 203 2.11 -14.39 11.65
N ILE A 204 0.90 -14.02 11.29
CA ILE A 204 0.35 -14.18 9.95
C ILE A 204 0.87 -13.03 9.09
N HIS A 205 1.19 -13.31 7.82
CA HIS A 205 1.60 -12.27 6.88
C HIS A 205 0.67 -12.25 5.67
N LEU A 206 0.06 -11.09 5.45
CA LEU A 206 -0.86 -10.81 4.36
C LEU A 206 -0.17 -9.91 3.36
N MET A 207 -0.02 -10.35 2.10
CA MET A 207 0.74 -9.62 1.10
C MET A 207 -0.12 -9.24 -0.10
N ASN A 208 -0.29 -7.94 -0.32
CA ASN A 208 -0.93 -7.44 -1.53
C ASN A 208 0.06 -7.35 -2.70
N PRO A 209 -0.42 -7.43 -3.95
CA PRO A 209 0.42 -7.24 -5.11
C PRO A 209 0.95 -5.82 -5.19
N LEU A 210 2.12 -5.67 -5.81
CA LEU A 210 2.61 -4.39 -6.30
C LEU A 210 2.03 -4.14 -7.69
N ILE A 211 1.41 -2.99 -7.88
CA ILE A 211 0.89 -2.65 -9.21
C ILE A 211 2.02 -2.13 -10.10
N PRO A 212 2.02 -2.51 -11.40
CA PRO A 212 2.95 -1.96 -12.36
C PRO A 212 2.81 -0.43 -12.47
N GLY A 213 3.91 0.24 -12.76
CA GLY A 213 3.91 1.65 -13.12
C GLY A 213 3.28 1.91 -14.48
N LEU A 214 3.21 3.19 -14.88
CA LEU A 214 2.68 3.61 -16.18
C LEU A 214 3.66 3.39 -17.34
N GLY A 215 4.92 3.01 -17.07
CA GLY A 215 5.92 2.68 -18.07
C GLY A 215 5.84 1.24 -18.57
N GLU A 216 6.73 0.88 -19.49
CA GLU A 216 6.81 -0.47 -20.08
C GLU A 216 7.24 -1.53 -19.06
N SER A 217 7.98 -1.15 -18.05
CA SER A 217 8.46 -2.05 -17.01
C SER A 217 8.58 -1.34 -15.67
N GLY A 218 8.65 -2.12 -14.59
CA GLY A 218 8.86 -1.63 -13.24
C GLY A 218 7.57 -1.37 -12.46
N LYS A 219 7.73 -1.13 -11.16
CA LYS A 219 6.63 -0.78 -10.25
C LYS A 219 6.39 0.72 -10.23
N MET A 220 5.19 1.11 -9.82
CA MET A 220 4.89 2.51 -9.51
C MET A 220 5.77 2.98 -8.35
N SER A 221 6.53 4.06 -8.55
CA SER A 221 7.56 4.50 -7.60
C SER A 221 7.49 6.00 -7.31
N SER A 222 7.62 6.36 -6.03
CA SER A 222 7.67 7.77 -5.61
C SER A 222 8.87 8.53 -6.18
N SER A 223 9.97 7.83 -6.55
CA SER A 223 11.18 8.43 -7.13
C SER A 223 11.12 8.64 -8.64
N GLU A 224 10.12 8.08 -9.33
CA GLU A 224 9.99 8.15 -10.79
C GLU A 224 8.69 8.88 -11.20
N PRO A 225 8.74 10.17 -11.49
CA PRO A 225 7.53 10.98 -11.73
C PRO A 225 6.65 10.49 -12.88
N ASN A 226 7.24 9.89 -13.92
CA ASN A 226 6.49 9.39 -15.07
C ASN A 226 5.89 7.98 -14.87
N SER A 227 6.27 7.28 -13.82
CA SER A 227 5.76 5.94 -13.51
C SER A 227 4.47 5.96 -12.69
N LYS A 228 4.02 7.14 -12.23
CA LYS A 228 2.95 7.28 -11.24
C LYS A 228 2.02 8.46 -11.52
N ILE A 229 0.87 8.44 -10.86
CA ILE A 229 -0.03 9.58 -10.74
C ILE A 229 0.02 10.05 -9.29
N ASP A 230 0.35 11.32 -9.08
CA ASP A 230 0.37 11.97 -7.79
C ASP A 230 -1.02 12.50 -7.43
N PHE A 231 -1.33 12.63 -6.13
CA PHE A 231 -2.62 13.16 -5.70
C PHE A 231 -2.77 14.67 -5.93
N ASP A 232 -1.66 15.39 -6.15
CA ASP A 232 -1.63 16.80 -6.51
C ASP A 232 -1.60 17.04 -8.04
N ASP A 233 -1.64 15.97 -8.87
CA ASP A 233 -1.76 16.11 -10.32
C ASP A 233 -3.11 16.75 -10.70
N THR A 234 -3.08 17.76 -11.56
CA THR A 234 -4.29 18.34 -12.18
C THR A 234 -4.94 17.34 -13.16
N ASP A 235 -6.22 17.54 -13.49
CA ASP A 235 -6.92 16.70 -14.47
C ASP A 235 -6.17 16.60 -15.81
N LYS A 236 -5.59 17.72 -16.25
CA LYS A 236 -4.77 17.76 -17.47
C LYS A 236 -3.50 16.92 -17.34
N GLN A 237 -2.86 16.93 -16.19
CA GLN A 237 -1.67 16.11 -15.91
C GLN A 237 -2.02 14.62 -15.82
N ILE A 238 -3.11 14.26 -15.15
CA ILE A 238 -3.61 12.88 -15.08
C ILE A 238 -3.87 12.36 -16.50
N ARG A 239 -4.67 13.08 -17.30
CA ARG A 239 -4.94 12.68 -18.69
C ARG A 239 -3.66 12.54 -19.52
N LYS A 240 -2.71 13.46 -19.37
CA LYS A 240 -1.43 13.41 -20.08
C LYS A 240 -0.60 12.19 -19.69
N LYS A 241 -0.51 11.85 -18.38
CA LYS A 241 0.21 10.68 -17.87
C LYS A 241 -0.45 9.39 -18.35
N ILE A 242 -1.78 9.27 -18.24
CA ILE A 242 -2.54 8.10 -18.69
C ILE A 242 -2.41 7.91 -20.20
N ASN A 243 -2.53 8.97 -21.01
CA ASN A 243 -2.39 8.86 -22.47
C ASN A 243 -1.00 8.37 -22.89
N LYS A 244 0.04 8.72 -22.13
CA LYS A 244 1.42 8.26 -22.36
C LYS A 244 1.72 6.89 -21.75
N ALA A 245 0.83 6.36 -20.90
CA ALA A 245 1.04 5.07 -20.26
C ALA A 245 1.22 3.96 -21.31
N TYR A 246 2.18 3.06 -21.04
CA TYR A 246 2.37 1.88 -21.86
C TYR A 246 1.18 0.93 -21.71
N SER A 247 0.56 0.59 -22.83
CA SER A 247 -0.56 -0.34 -22.91
C SER A 247 -0.72 -0.79 -24.35
N LEU A 248 -0.42 -2.03 -24.63
CA LEU A 248 -0.64 -2.66 -25.93
C LEU A 248 -1.97 -3.40 -25.94
N ASP A 249 -2.72 -3.28 -27.03
CA ASP A 249 -4.01 -3.95 -27.20
C ASP A 249 -3.88 -5.48 -27.07
N GLY A 250 -4.63 -6.05 -26.14
CA GLY A 250 -4.63 -7.48 -25.83
C GLY A 250 -3.57 -7.92 -24.84
N GLN A 251 -2.63 -7.05 -24.40
CA GLN A 251 -1.63 -7.40 -23.41
C GLN A 251 -2.16 -7.17 -21.98
N ILE A 252 -2.37 -8.27 -21.26
CA ILE A 252 -2.84 -8.25 -19.86
C ILE A 252 -1.68 -8.15 -18.89
N GLU A 253 -0.67 -9.02 -19.07
CA GLU A 253 0.46 -9.11 -18.14
C GLU A 253 1.30 -7.83 -18.16
N GLY A 254 1.62 -7.32 -16.96
CA GLY A 254 2.42 -6.10 -16.81
C GLY A 254 1.68 -4.80 -17.15
N ASN A 255 0.39 -4.85 -17.51
CA ASN A 255 -0.38 -3.66 -17.89
C ASN A 255 -0.80 -2.85 -16.65
N GLY A 256 -0.13 -1.69 -16.43
CA GLY A 256 -0.39 -0.81 -15.28
C GLY A 256 -1.81 -0.22 -15.27
N LEU A 257 -2.43 0.00 -16.45
CA LEU A 257 -3.80 0.54 -16.51
C LEU A 257 -4.82 -0.51 -16.07
N LEU A 258 -4.67 -1.76 -16.49
CA LEU A 258 -5.53 -2.85 -16.03
C LEU A 258 -5.34 -3.11 -14.53
N ALA A 259 -4.12 -3.00 -14.02
CA ALA A 259 -3.86 -3.13 -12.59
C ALA A 259 -4.53 -2.00 -11.78
N ILE A 260 -4.42 -0.75 -12.21
CA ILE A 260 -5.15 0.40 -11.63
C ILE A 260 -6.66 0.13 -11.68
N THR A 261 -7.18 -0.31 -12.81
CA THR A 261 -8.60 -0.61 -12.99
C THR A 261 -9.05 -1.67 -11.98
N LYS A 262 -8.31 -2.77 -11.85
CA LYS A 262 -8.64 -3.90 -10.94
C LYS A 262 -8.57 -3.51 -9.47
N TYR A 263 -7.41 -3.05 -9.04
CA TYR A 263 -7.08 -2.92 -7.62
C TYR A 263 -7.47 -1.58 -7.01
N ILE A 264 -7.81 -0.58 -7.85
CA ILE A 264 -8.20 0.76 -7.39
C ILE A 264 -9.59 1.12 -7.87
N LEU A 265 -9.83 1.19 -9.18
CA LEU A 265 -11.07 1.73 -9.69
C LEU A 265 -12.27 0.83 -9.40
N PHE A 266 -12.20 -0.49 -9.63
CA PHE A 266 -13.31 -1.38 -9.30
C PHE A 266 -13.58 -1.43 -7.79
N LYS A 267 -12.58 -1.24 -6.93
CA LYS A 267 -12.79 -1.11 -5.49
C LYS A 267 -13.53 0.17 -5.12
N PHE A 268 -13.20 1.27 -5.78
CA PHE A 268 -13.88 2.54 -5.61
C PHE A 268 -15.32 2.49 -6.14
N LEU A 269 -15.52 1.95 -7.33
CA LEU A 269 -16.83 1.80 -7.97
C LEU A 269 -17.78 0.88 -7.17
N GLU A 270 -17.25 -0.21 -6.60
CA GLU A 270 -17.99 -1.10 -5.69
C GLU A 270 -18.54 -0.32 -4.49
N GLN A 271 -17.78 0.65 -3.94
CA GLN A 271 -18.23 1.48 -2.84
C GLN A 271 -19.32 2.48 -3.24
N GLU A 272 -19.24 2.97 -4.47
CA GLU A 272 -20.23 3.90 -5.03
C GLU A 272 -21.42 3.20 -5.66
N GLN A 273 -21.44 1.87 -5.67
CA GLN A 273 -22.51 1.04 -6.25
C GLN A 273 -22.81 1.43 -7.72
N ARG A 274 -21.76 1.67 -8.48
CA ARG A 274 -21.88 2.05 -9.91
C ARG A 274 -20.88 1.28 -10.78
N PRO A 275 -21.22 1.09 -12.08
CA PRO A 275 -20.35 0.40 -13.02
C PRO A 275 -19.17 1.25 -13.46
N PHE A 276 -18.21 0.60 -14.10
CA PHE A 276 -17.15 1.26 -14.85
C PHE A 276 -17.66 1.64 -16.23
N GLU A 277 -17.68 2.92 -16.53
CA GLU A 277 -18.22 3.47 -17.75
C GLU A 277 -17.12 4.10 -18.62
N ILE A 278 -17.15 3.79 -19.91
CA ILE A 278 -16.27 4.39 -20.92
C ILE A 278 -17.14 5.09 -21.96
N ASN A 279 -17.04 6.42 -22.00
CA ASN A 279 -17.79 7.23 -22.98
C ASN A 279 -17.00 7.29 -24.30
N ARG A 280 -17.57 6.73 -25.35
CA ARG A 280 -17.05 6.80 -26.73
C ARG A 280 -18.00 7.54 -27.61
N PRO A 281 -17.51 8.18 -28.72
CA PRO A 281 -18.38 8.66 -29.77
C PRO A 281 -19.23 7.54 -30.36
N GLU A 282 -20.44 7.89 -30.82
CA GLU A 282 -21.38 6.93 -31.45
C GLU A 282 -20.76 6.19 -32.65
N GLU A 283 -19.94 6.88 -33.44
CA GLU A 283 -19.21 6.31 -34.58
C GLU A 283 -18.23 5.18 -34.20
N TYR A 284 -17.81 5.13 -32.93
CA TYR A 284 -16.96 4.06 -32.34
C TYR A 284 -17.76 3.11 -31.44
N GLY A 285 -19.10 3.08 -31.60
CA GLY A 285 -19.99 2.15 -30.89
C GLY A 285 -20.60 2.69 -29.61
N GLY A 286 -20.43 3.97 -29.29
CA GLY A 286 -21.05 4.63 -28.14
C GLY A 286 -20.49 4.16 -26.79
N LYS A 287 -21.22 4.48 -25.72
CA LYS A 287 -20.85 4.17 -24.34
C LYS A 287 -20.75 2.67 -24.07
N ILE A 288 -19.69 2.24 -23.38
CA ILE A 288 -19.56 0.88 -22.83
C ILE A 288 -19.68 0.93 -21.31
N THR A 289 -20.26 -0.12 -20.73
CA THR A 289 -20.48 -0.27 -19.29
C THR A 289 -20.03 -1.65 -18.83
N TYR A 290 -19.26 -1.71 -17.76
CA TYR A 290 -18.77 -2.95 -17.15
C TYR A 290 -19.12 -3.01 -15.66
N GLU A 291 -19.85 -4.05 -15.26
CA GLU A 291 -20.19 -4.33 -13.85
C GLU A 291 -19.04 -5.06 -13.10
N LYS A 292 -18.20 -5.78 -13.83
CA LYS A 292 -17.11 -6.60 -13.27
C LYS A 292 -15.81 -6.36 -14.00
N TYR A 293 -14.70 -6.33 -13.25
CA TYR A 293 -13.37 -6.21 -13.82
C TYR A 293 -13.04 -7.32 -14.83
N MET A 294 -13.48 -8.56 -14.56
CA MET A 294 -13.22 -9.69 -15.45
C MET A 294 -13.74 -9.48 -16.88
N ASP A 295 -14.83 -8.73 -17.04
CA ASP A 295 -15.38 -8.41 -18.37
C ASP A 295 -14.51 -7.37 -19.09
N VAL A 296 -13.95 -6.37 -18.35
CA VAL A 296 -12.96 -5.42 -18.89
C VAL A 296 -11.72 -6.16 -19.38
N GLU A 297 -11.17 -7.05 -18.53
CA GLU A 297 -9.95 -7.82 -18.83
C GLU A 297 -10.17 -8.72 -20.06
N LYS A 298 -11.32 -9.42 -20.12
CA LYS A 298 -11.69 -10.28 -21.24
C LYS A 298 -11.80 -9.50 -22.56
N ASP A 299 -12.55 -8.41 -22.56
CA ASP A 299 -12.76 -7.61 -23.78
C ASP A 299 -11.46 -6.93 -24.24
N PHE A 300 -10.59 -6.56 -23.29
CA PHE A 300 -9.25 -6.05 -23.60
C PHE A 300 -8.35 -7.15 -24.20
N ALA A 301 -8.34 -8.36 -23.63
CA ALA A 301 -7.60 -9.51 -24.15
C ALA A 301 -8.06 -9.90 -25.58
N GLU A 302 -9.36 -9.86 -25.82
CA GLU A 302 -9.99 -10.14 -27.12
C GLU A 302 -9.90 -8.95 -28.10
N LYS A 303 -9.28 -7.82 -27.72
CA LYS A 303 -9.15 -6.59 -28.49
C LYS A 303 -10.49 -5.95 -28.90
N LYS A 304 -11.55 -6.24 -28.15
CA LYS A 304 -12.85 -5.58 -28.26
C LYS A 304 -12.86 -4.22 -27.56
N LEU A 305 -12.08 -4.09 -26.49
CA LEU A 305 -11.78 -2.83 -25.82
C LEU A 305 -10.37 -2.39 -26.22
N SER A 306 -10.25 -1.24 -26.87
CA SER A 306 -8.96 -0.68 -27.27
C SER A 306 -8.21 -0.06 -26.08
N SER A 307 -6.88 0.04 -26.21
CA SER A 307 -6.04 0.76 -25.24
C SER A 307 -6.45 2.24 -25.10
N ILE A 308 -6.91 2.85 -26.18
CA ILE A 308 -7.37 4.26 -26.19
C ILE A 308 -8.62 4.42 -25.33
N ASP A 309 -9.61 3.55 -25.51
CA ASP A 309 -10.85 3.57 -24.74
C ASP A 309 -10.59 3.28 -23.27
N LEU A 310 -9.75 2.27 -22.97
CA LEU A 310 -9.34 1.96 -21.60
C LEU A 310 -8.67 3.16 -20.92
N LYS A 311 -7.74 3.85 -21.61
CA LYS A 311 -7.07 5.06 -21.12
C LYS A 311 -8.07 6.16 -20.79
N GLN A 312 -9.05 6.37 -21.63
CA GLN A 312 -10.09 7.38 -21.41
C GLN A 312 -10.89 7.06 -20.14
N GLY A 313 -11.43 5.84 -20.02
CA GLY A 313 -12.22 5.43 -18.84
C GLY A 313 -11.41 5.48 -17.55
N VAL A 314 -10.16 5.01 -17.58
CA VAL A 314 -9.24 5.06 -16.42
C VAL A 314 -8.96 6.50 -15.99
N ALA A 315 -8.71 7.41 -16.94
CA ALA A 315 -8.46 8.82 -16.62
C ALA A 315 -9.69 9.49 -16.01
N ASP A 316 -10.89 9.23 -16.57
CA ASP A 316 -12.14 9.81 -16.08
C ASP A 316 -12.45 9.36 -14.65
N GLU A 317 -12.30 8.08 -14.34
CA GLU A 317 -12.56 7.56 -13.00
C GLU A 317 -11.48 7.95 -11.98
N LEU A 318 -10.20 7.98 -12.37
CA LEU A 318 -9.13 8.47 -11.49
C LEU A 318 -9.32 9.94 -11.12
N ILE A 319 -9.73 10.79 -12.05
CA ILE A 319 -10.01 12.19 -11.76
C ILE A 319 -11.12 12.31 -10.71
N LYS A 320 -12.22 11.57 -10.84
CA LYS A 320 -13.32 11.56 -9.85
C LYS A 320 -12.85 11.11 -8.48
N LEU A 321 -12.01 10.07 -8.43
CA LEU A 321 -11.47 9.53 -7.17
C LEU A 321 -10.49 10.49 -6.51
N ILE A 322 -9.61 11.13 -7.29
CA ILE A 322 -8.50 11.97 -6.79
C ILE A 322 -8.96 13.38 -6.42
N THR A 323 -9.94 13.95 -7.13
CA THR A 323 -10.35 15.36 -6.95
C THR A 323 -10.61 15.72 -5.49
N PRO A 324 -11.40 14.97 -4.68
CA PRO A 324 -11.61 15.33 -3.28
C PRO A 324 -10.33 15.22 -2.41
N ILE A 325 -9.40 14.33 -2.76
CA ILE A 325 -8.11 14.23 -2.07
C ILE A 325 -7.24 15.45 -2.41
N ARG A 326 -7.23 15.87 -3.67
CA ARG A 326 -6.50 17.04 -4.13
C ARG A 326 -7.01 18.31 -3.47
N GLU A 327 -8.33 18.48 -3.33
CA GLU A 327 -8.93 19.64 -2.62
C GLU A 327 -8.41 19.75 -1.18
N VAL A 328 -8.24 18.62 -0.48
CA VAL A 328 -7.65 18.59 0.87
C VAL A 328 -6.17 18.96 0.82
N LEU A 329 -5.42 18.51 -0.19
CA LEU A 329 -4.02 18.92 -0.36
C LEU A 329 -3.89 20.40 -0.65
N ASP A 330 -4.77 20.97 -1.49
CA ASP A 330 -4.80 22.39 -1.81
C ASP A 330 -5.07 23.26 -0.56
N ALA A 331 -5.91 22.78 0.33
CA ALA A 331 -6.18 23.43 1.61
C ALA A 331 -5.03 23.29 2.64
N ASN A 332 -4.03 22.42 2.41
CA ASN A 332 -2.94 22.14 3.34
C ASN A 332 -1.54 22.36 2.72
N GLN A 333 -1.42 23.32 1.80
CA GLN A 333 -0.17 23.59 1.06
C GLN A 333 1.02 23.96 1.97
N GLU A 334 0.78 24.59 3.12
CA GLU A 334 1.83 24.94 4.08
C GLU A 334 2.47 23.68 4.68
N LEU A 335 1.65 22.71 5.12
CA LEU A 335 2.14 21.41 5.61
C LEU A 335 2.97 20.70 4.55
N ILE A 336 2.52 20.72 3.29
CA ILE A 336 3.24 20.08 2.19
C ILE A 336 4.62 20.73 1.97
N LYS A 337 4.68 22.06 1.97
CA LYS A 337 5.94 22.81 1.85
C LYS A 337 6.90 22.50 3.01
N GLU A 338 6.39 22.46 4.24
CA GLU A 338 7.21 22.12 5.41
C GLU A 338 7.69 20.66 5.38
N ALA A 339 6.83 19.70 4.99
CA ALA A 339 7.17 18.29 4.93
C ALA A 339 8.20 17.93 3.84
N TYR A 340 8.20 18.69 2.74
CA TYR A 340 9.03 18.45 1.56
C TYR A 340 9.90 19.65 1.20
N ALA A 341 10.23 20.51 2.17
CA ALA A 341 11.20 21.58 1.99
C ALA A 341 12.55 20.99 1.49
N GLU A 342 13.02 21.46 0.36
CA GLU A 342 14.39 21.22 -0.09
C GLU A 342 15.35 21.98 0.85
N LYS A 343 16.37 21.28 1.36
CA LYS A 343 17.46 21.91 2.13
C LYS A 343 18.54 22.42 1.20
#